data_02fc383ae75f8f2964357460fb3e66f5
#
_entry.id   02fc383ae75f8f2964357460fb3e66f5
#
_cell.length_a   1.000
_cell.length_b   1.000
_cell.length_c   1.000
_cell.angle_alpha   90.00
_cell.angle_beta   90.00
_cell.angle_gamma   90.00
#
_symmetry.space_group_name_H-M   'P 1'
#
loop_
_entity.id
_entity.type
_entity.pdbx_description
1 polymer ?
#
loop_
_entity_poly.entity_id
_entity_poly.type
_entity_poly.pdbx_seq_one_letter_code
_entity_poly.pdbx_strand_id
1 'polypeptide(L)'
;MPSNLDFKAIREYRILPRNGCFYLELIYKTENIQANVDPAKCLAIDHGIDNCLTGISNAGTSFIIDGKHLKSLNQGYNKRVASLRSGKANGYWSKRLASLTERRNRQMRDAINKAARKVIQHCLDRQIGTVVFGWNKGQKDCANMGKKTNQKFVQIPTGRLKDRIAQLCEQHGIKFVETEESYSSKASFVDRDFLPTFGEKPEGWKASGKRLKRGLYRTAQGWLINADANGGANIARKVAIMLGLDLSGISRGDLSAPLRLKLWS
;
A
#
# COMPACT_ATOMS: atom_id res chain seq x y z
N MET A 1 -11.90 19.69 20.47
CA MET A 1 -11.15 18.45 20.69
C MET A 1 -11.79 17.34 19.84
N PRO A 2 -11.05 16.33 19.34
CA PRO A 2 -11.69 15.20 18.65
C PRO A 2 -12.66 14.48 19.58
N SER A 3 -13.87 14.16 19.08
CA SER A 3 -14.95 13.57 19.88
C SER A 3 -14.65 12.16 20.41
N ASN A 4 -13.62 11.52 19.87
CA ASN A 4 -13.18 10.16 20.22
C ASN A 4 -11.96 10.13 21.14
N LEU A 5 -11.55 11.27 21.68
CA LEU A 5 -10.38 11.36 22.55
C LEU A 5 -10.77 11.90 23.92
N ASP A 6 -10.52 11.09 24.96
CA ASP A 6 -10.62 11.55 26.35
C ASP A 6 -9.46 12.47 26.67
N PHE A 7 -9.75 13.63 27.25
CA PHE A 7 -8.73 14.59 27.68
C PHE A 7 -7.75 13.98 28.70
N LYS A 8 -8.22 13.11 29.58
CA LYS A 8 -7.41 12.41 30.59
C LYS A 8 -6.40 11.42 29.98
N ALA A 9 -6.65 10.94 28.76
CA ALA A 9 -5.75 10.05 28.06
C ALA A 9 -4.56 10.78 27.42
N ILE A 10 -4.58 12.10 27.31
CA ILE A 10 -3.53 12.90 26.71
C ILE A 10 -2.32 12.92 27.65
N ARG A 11 -1.17 12.56 27.11
CA ARG A 11 0.13 12.56 27.81
C ARG A 11 0.98 13.77 27.49
N GLU A 12 0.89 14.21 26.24
CA GLU A 12 1.69 15.32 25.72
C GLU A 12 0.95 16.01 24.59
N TYR A 13 1.20 17.29 24.42
CA TYR A 13 0.78 18.03 23.23
C TYR A 13 1.97 18.77 22.64
N ARG A 14 2.01 18.87 21.32
CA ARG A 14 3.06 19.55 20.57
C ARG A 14 2.45 20.53 19.59
N ILE A 15 3.07 21.71 19.48
CA ILE A 15 2.71 22.70 18.47
C ILE A 15 3.80 22.68 17.40
N LEU A 16 3.42 22.30 16.17
CA LEU A 16 4.33 22.16 15.05
C LEU A 16 4.02 23.19 13.97
N PRO A 17 4.95 24.15 13.69
CA PRO A 17 4.79 25.06 12.56
C PRO A 17 5.04 24.32 11.24
N ARG A 18 4.10 24.41 10.28
CA ARG A 18 4.24 23.81 8.95
C ARG A 18 3.52 24.65 7.91
N ASN A 19 4.19 24.99 6.83
CA ASN A 19 3.60 25.65 5.67
C ASN A 19 2.72 26.88 6.00
N GLY A 20 3.16 27.69 6.98
CA GLY A 20 2.45 28.91 7.40
C GLY A 20 1.22 28.66 8.28
N CYS A 21 1.05 27.46 8.83
CA CYS A 21 0.05 27.15 9.86
C CYS A 21 0.69 26.36 11.01
N PHE A 22 -0.04 26.26 12.11
CA PHE A 22 0.35 25.46 13.27
C PHE A 22 -0.49 24.21 13.36
N TYR A 23 0.17 23.09 13.69
CA TYR A 23 -0.49 21.82 14.03
C TYR A 23 -0.39 21.61 15.53
N LEU A 24 -1.52 21.28 16.14
CA LEU A 24 -1.55 20.72 17.47
C LEU A 24 -1.56 19.19 17.34
N GLU A 25 -0.49 18.55 17.81
CA GLU A 25 -0.42 17.09 17.94
C GLU A 25 -0.74 16.70 19.37
N LEU A 26 -1.69 15.82 19.54
CA LEU A 26 -2.06 15.26 20.83
C LEU A 26 -1.51 13.84 20.91
N ILE A 27 -0.64 13.60 21.87
CA ILE A 27 -0.03 12.29 22.14
C ILE A 27 -0.80 11.66 23.30
N TYR A 28 -1.36 10.51 23.07
CA TYR A 28 -2.17 9.81 24.05
C TYR A 28 -1.88 8.30 24.05
N LYS A 29 -2.09 7.69 25.19
CA LYS A 29 -1.97 6.24 25.32
C LYS A 29 -3.25 5.58 24.83
N THR A 30 -3.11 4.56 23.99
CA THR A 30 -4.19 3.66 23.61
C THR A 30 -3.93 2.28 24.20
N GLU A 31 -4.97 1.60 24.57
CA GLU A 31 -4.89 0.18 24.90
C GLU A 31 -4.91 -0.64 23.63
N ASN A 32 -4.16 -1.73 23.60
CA ASN A 32 -4.23 -2.68 22.50
C ASN A 32 -5.52 -3.49 22.63
N ILE A 33 -6.22 -3.62 21.51
CA ILE A 33 -7.43 -4.40 21.41
C ILE A 33 -7.03 -5.80 20.94
N GLN A 34 -7.21 -6.80 21.78
CA GLN A 34 -7.01 -8.18 21.34
C GLN A 34 -8.22 -8.61 20.51
N ALA A 35 -8.10 -8.46 19.18
CA ALA A 35 -9.15 -8.90 18.27
C ALA A 35 -9.19 -10.44 18.16
N ASN A 36 -10.39 -10.96 17.90
CA ASN A 36 -10.54 -12.38 17.60
C ASN A 36 -10.14 -12.66 16.15
N VAL A 37 -8.85 -12.96 15.94
CA VAL A 37 -8.25 -13.21 14.62
C VAL A 37 -7.47 -14.51 14.62
N ASP A 38 -7.39 -15.15 13.46
CA ASP A 38 -6.70 -16.42 13.24
C ASP A 38 -5.34 -16.17 12.57
N PRO A 39 -4.20 -16.46 13.22
CA PRO A 39 -2.87 -16.27 12.67
C PRO A 39 -2.59 -17.06 11.38
N ALA A 40 -3.30 -18.19 11.15
CA ALA A 40 -3.18 -18.99 9.94
C ALA A 40 -3.86 -18.33 8.72
N LYS A 41 -4.78 -17.41 8.95
CA LYS A 41 -5.37 -16.58 7.90
C LYS A 41 -4.48 -15.37 7.63
N CYS A 42 -4.07 -15.20 6.38
CA CYS A 42 -3.21 -14.10 5.98
C CYS A 42 -3.83 -13.22 4.91
N LEU A 43 -3.45 -11.95 4.92
CA LEU A 43 -3.67 -10.97 3.88
C LEU A 43 -2.33 -10.50 3.35
N ALA A 44 -1.99 -10.85 2.11
CA ALA A 44 -0.82 -10.31 1.43
C ALA A 44 -1.17 -9.04 0.66
N ILE A 45 -0.30 -8.03 0.75
CA ILE A 45 -0.51 -6.71 0.18
C ILE A 45 0.59 -6.39 -0.81
N ASP A 46 0.21 -6.16 -2.07
CA ASP A 46 1.01 -5.52 -3.11
C ASP A 46 0.65 -4.04 -3.20
N HIS A 47 1.65 -3.16 -3.27
CA HIS A 47 1.44 -1.72 -3.34
C HIS A 47 1.78 -1.15 -4.71
N GLY A 48 0.98 -0.21 -5.19
CA GLY A 48 1.14 0.33 -6.53
C GLY A 48 0.79 1.82 -6.65
N ILE A 49 0.88 2.34 -7.90
CA ILE A 49 0.58 3.75 -8.20
C ILE A 49 -0.89 3.94 -8.58
N ASP A 50 -1.43 3.12 -9.46
CA ASP A 50 -2.81 3.23 -9.94
C ASP A 50 -3.78 2.45 -9.05
N ASN A 51 -3.36 1.29 -8.58
CA ASN A 51 -3.94 0.57 -7.47
C ASN A 51 -3.07 0.87 -6.25
N CYS A 52 -3.60 1.62 -5.30
CA CYS A 52 -2.84 2.05 -4.12
C CYS A 52 -2.37 0.85 -3.30
N LEU A 53 -3.27 -0.10 -3.10
CA LEU A 53 -3.02 -1.40 -2.50
C LEU A 53 -3.87 -2.47 -3.20
N THR A 54 -3.31 -3.65 -3.35
CA THR A 54 -4.04 -4.87 -3.74
C THR A 54 -3.84 -5.90 -2.64
N GLY A 55 -4.93 -6.33 -2.01
CA GLY A 55 -4.94 -7.32 -0.95
C GLY A 55 -5.46 -8.66 -1.46
N ILE A 56 -4.75 -9.74 -1.15
CA ILE A 56 -5.12 -11.14 -1.44
C ILE A 56 -5.04 -11.94 -0.15
N SER A 57 -6.10 -12.66 0.17
CA SER A 57 -6.17 -13.48 1.38
C SER A 57 -6.36 -14.95 1.06
N ASN A 58 -5.73 -15.83 1.86
CA ASN A 58 -6.00 -17.26 1.84
C ASN A 58 -7.38 -17.62 2.45
N ALA A 59 -8.11 -16.63 2.98
CA ALA A 59 -9.51 -16.79 3.38
C ALA A 59 -10.49 -16.60 2.20
N GLY A 60 -10.04 -16.71 0.94
CA GLY A 60 -10.88 -16.65 -0.26
C GLY A 60 -11.41 -15.23 -0.54
N THR A 61 -10.61 -14.20 -0.30
CA THR A 61 -11.01 -12.82 -0.56
C THR A 61 -9.91 -12.00 -1.18
N SER A 62 -10.29 -11.03 -2.01
CA SER A 62 -9.35 -10.10 -2.63
C SER A 62 -9.96 -8.72 -2.83
N PHE A 63 -9.13 -7.69 -2.76
CA PHE A 63 -9.57 -6.32 -3.02
C PHE A 63 -8.48 -5.45 -3.63
N ILE A 64 -8.90 -4.37 -4.25
CA ILE A 64 -8.03 -3.30 -4.75
C ILE A 64 -8.51 -1.97 -4.16
N ILE A 65 -7.65 -1.24 -3.50
CA ILE A 65 -7.89 0.15 -3.12
C ILE A 65 -7.44 1.05 -4.28
N ASP A 66 -8.38 1.77 -4.89
CA ASP A 66 -8.13 2.61 -6.07
C ASP A 66 -7.25 3.82 -5.71
N GLY A 67 -6.11 3.95 -6.38
CA GLY A 67 -5.15 5.06 -6.22
C GLY A 67 -5.30 6.18 -7.26
N LYS A 68 -6.21 6.05 -8.23
CA LYS A 68 -6.32 7.01 -9.36
C LYS A 68 -6.64 8.43 -8.90
N HIS A 69 -7.50 8.57 -7.88
CA HIS A 69 -7.83 9.88 -7.32
C HIS A 69 -6.61 10.54 -6.66
N LEU A 70 -5.83 9.78 -5.87
CA LEU A 70 -4.57 10.27 -5.27
C LEU A 70 -3.58 10.74 -6.34
N LYS A 71 -3.46 9.97 -7.42
CA LYS A 71 -2.65 10.33 -8.57
C LYS A 71 -3.12 11.63 -9.22
N SER A 72 -4.42 11.81 -9.41
CA SER A 72 -5.02 13.03 -9.95
C SER A 72 -4.76 14.24 -9.05
N LEU A 73 -4.93 14.11 -7.74
CA LEU A 73 -4.61 15.15 -6.75
C LEU A 73 -3.15 15.60 -6.85
N ASN A 74 -2.20 14.65 -6.93
CA ASN A 74 -0.78 14.96 -7.08
C ASN A 74 -0.48 15.65 -8.42
N GLN A 75 -1.09 15.20 -9.51
CA GLN A 75 -0.91 15.82 -10.82
C GLN A 75 -1.42 17.26 -10.82
N GLY A 76 -2.61 17.50 -10.26
CA GLY A 76 -3.19 18.85 -10.11
C GLY A 76 -2.31 19.76 -9.24
N TYR A 77 -1.79 19.25 -8.13
CA TYR A 77 -0.84 19.95 -7.28
C TYR A 77 0.42 20.35 -8.06
N ASN A 78 1.06 19.40 -8.76
CA ASN A 78 2.29 19.67 -9.52
C ASN A 78 2.11 20.72 -10.61
N LYS A 79 0.99 20.67 -11.36
CA LYS A 79 0.68 21.68 -12.38
C LYS A 79 0.55 23.07 -11.76
N ARG A 80 -0.15 23.19 -10.63
CA ARG A 80 -0.33 24.47 -9.93
C ARG A 80 0.98 25.01 -9.36
N VAL A 81 1.82 24.13 -8.76
CA VAL A 81 3.16 24.51 -8.27
C VAL A 81 4.04 24.98 -9.41
N ALA A 82 4.07 24.28 -10.55
CA ALA A 82 4.82 24.67 -11.72
C ALA A 82 4.38 26.05 -12.25
N SER A 83 3.08 26.29 -12.37
CA SER A 83 2.53 27.58 -12.78
C SER A 83 2.91 28.72 -11.82
N LEU A 84 2.81 28.49 -10.50
CA LEU A 84 3.15 29.52 -9.49
C LEU A 84 4.66 29.82 -9.40
N ARG A 85 5.52 28.89 -9.83
CA ARG A 85 6.97 29.04 -9.84
C ARG A 85 7.52 29.50 -11.19
N SER A 86 6.70 29.54 -12.23
CA SER A 86 7.11 29.98 -13.56
C SER A 86 7.62 31.44 -13.51
N GLY A 87 8.81 31.66 -14.08
CA GLY A 87 9.48 32.98 -14.08
C GLY A 87 9.97 33.44 -12.70
N LYS A 88 10.02 32.61 -11.69
CA LYS A 88 10.53 32.91 -10.34
C LYS A 88 11.90 32.32 -10.10
N ALA A 89 12.68 32.93 -9.20
CA ALA A 89 13.99 32.44 -8.78
C ALA A 89 13.90 31.03 -8.16
N ASN A 90 15.02 30.31 -8.20
CA ASN A 90 15.14 29.00 -7.56
C ASN A 90 14.86 29.12 -6.05
N GLY A 91 14.07 28.19 -5.50
CA GLY A 91 13.66 28.23 -4.09
C GLY A 91 12.48 29.17 -3.78
N TYR A 92 11.88 29.82 -4.78
CA TYR A 92 10.73 30.69 -4.55
C TYR A 92 9.62 30.00 -3.75
N TRP A 93 9.19 30.64 -2.68
CA TRP A 93 8.12 30.20 -1.79
C TRP A 93 7.18 31.36 -1.46
N SER A 94 5.88 31.11 -1.43
CA SER A 94 4.86 32.11 -1.12
C SER A 94 3.77 31.53 -0.22
N LYS A 95 2.98 32.38 0.42
CA LYS A 95 1.80 31.97 1.21
C LYS A 95 0.85 31.09 0.40
N ARG A 96 0.68 31.37 -0.90
CA ARG A 96 -0.15 30.56 -1.80
C ARG A 96 0.41 29.17 -2.06
N LEU A 97 1.72 29.05 -2.25
CA LEU A 97 2.41 27.77 -2.36
C LEU A 97 2.32 26.97 -1.06
N ALA A 98 2.49 27.63 0.08
CA ALA A 98 2.37 27.02 1.39
C ALA A 98 0.95 26.43 1.61
N SER A 99 -0.09 27.22 1.36
CA SER A 99 -1.49 26.79 1.47
C SER A 99 -1.83 25.63 0.54
N LEU A 100 -1.37 25.70 -0.72
CA LEU A 100 -1.57 24.62 -1.69
C LEU A 100 -0.89 23.32 -1.25
N THR A 101 0.35 23.42 -0.75
CA THR A 101 1.13 22.28 -0.25
C THR A 101 0.46 21.66 0.96
N GLU A 102 -0.02 22.49 1.89
CA GLU A 102 -0.68 22.04 3.10
C GLU A 102 -1.99 21.31 2.79
N ARG A 103 -2.82 21.87 1.90
CA ARG A 103 -4.05 21.22 1.45
C ARG A 103 -3.79 19.83 0.86
N ARG A 104 -2.80 19.74 -0.02
CA ARG A 104 -2.39 18.45 -0.61
C ARG A 104 -1.92 17.47 0.46
N ASN A 105 -1.10 17.90 1.42
CA ASN A 105 -0.58 17.05 2.47
C ASN A 105 -1.68 16.50 3.40
N ARG A 106 -2.70 17.32 3.70
CA ARG A 106 -3.88 16.88 4.45
C ARG A 106 -4.68 15.83 3.70
N GLN A 107 -4.92 16.02 2.40
CA GLN A 107 -5.62 15.05 1.56
C GLN A 107 -4.86 13.71 1.47
N MET A 108 -3.52 13.74 1.35
CA MET A 108 -2.70 12.52 1.35
C MET A 108 -2.76 11.80 2.68
N ARG A 109 -2.72 12.51 3.80
CA ARG A 109 -2.82 11.93 5.14
C ARG A 109 -4.19 11.28 5.37
N ASP A 110 -5.27 11.95 4.99
CA ASP A 110 -6.62 11.40 5.05
C ASP A 110 -6.74 10.10 4.25
N ALA A 111 -6.22 10.09 3.02
CA ALA A 111 -6.21 8.91 2.17
C ALA A 111 -5.44 7.73 2.76
N ILE A 112 -4.25 7.99 3.33
CA ILE A 112 -3.43 6.97 4.00
C ILE A 112 -4.20 6.36 5.17
N ASN A 113 -4.80 7.20 6.02
CA ASN A 113 -5.55 6.72 7.18
C ASN A 113 -6.78 5.91 6.75
N LYS A 114 -7.50 6.35 5.72
CA LYS A 114 -8.66 5.61 5.17
C LYS A 114 -8.24 4.28 4.55
N ALA A 115 -7.15 4.25 3.78
CA ALA A 115 -6.63 3.02 3.18
C ALA A 115 -6.22 2.01 4.25
N ALA A 116 -5.42 2.44 5.23
CA ALA A 116 -4.98 1.59 6.33
C ALA A 116 -6.17 1.04 7.13
N ARG A 117 -7.16 1.90 7.44
CA ARG A 117 -8.36 1.46 8.17
C ARG A 117 -9.19 0.44 7.37
N LYS A 118 -9.32 0.60 6.04
CA LYS A 118 -10.00 -0.39 5.18
C LYS A 118 -9.28 -1.75 5.19
N VAL A 119 -7.95 -1.76 5.20
CA VAL A 119 -7.16 -3.00 5.32
C VAL A 119 -7.46 -3.69 6.64
N ILE A 120 -7.38 -2.97 7.75
CA ILE A 120 -7.61 -3.55 9.09
C ILE A 120 -9.07 -3.99 9.25
N GLN A 121 -10.04 -3.20 8.79
CA GLN A 121 -11.44 -3.60 8.84
C GLN A 121 -11.68 -4.91 8.07
N HIS A 122 -11.07 -5.07 6.89
CA HIS A 122 -11.13 -6.32 6.14
C HIS A 122 -10.52 -7.49 6.94
N CYS A 123 -9.40 -7.26 7.63
CA CYS A 123 -8.80 -8.30 8.48
C CYS A 123 -9.73 -8.70 9.63
N LEU A 124 -10.34 -7.74 10.31
CA LEU A 124 -11.27 -8.00 11.41
C LEU A 124 -12.53 -8.73 10.93
N ASP A 125 -13.14 -8.28 9.83
CA ASP A 125 -14.35 -8.89 9.26
C ASP A 125 -14.13 -10.34 8.81
N ARG A 126 -12.90 -10.71 8.45
CA ARG A 126 -12.52 -12.05 7.97
C ARG A 126 -11.69 -12.85 8.98
N GLN A 127 -11.50 -12.30 10.18
CA GLN A 127 -10.67 -12.91 11.23
C GLN A 127 -9.24 -13.21 10.77
N ILE A 128 -8.65 -12.33 9.96
CA ILE A 128 -7.29 -12.48 9.45
C ILE A 128 -6.30 -11.99 10.50
N GLY A 129 -5.43 -12.89 10.96
CA GLY A 129 -4.46 -12.62 12.03
C GLY A 129 -3.05 -12.29 11.54
N THR A 130 -2.78 -12.39 10.23
CA THR A 130 -1.46 -12.07 9.67
C THR A 130 -1.57 -11.16 8.44
N VAL A 131 -0.87 -10.03 8.43
CA VAL A 131 -0.72 -9.15 7.28
C VAL A 131 0.70 -9.25 6.76
N VAL A 132 0.87 -9.58 5.48
CA VAL A 132 2.15 -9.67 4.78
C VAL A 132 2.25 -8.51 3.79
N PHE A 133 3.21 -7.62 3.97
CA PHE A 133 3.38 -6.45 3.12
C PHE A 133 4.62 -6.59 2.25
N GLY A 134 4.45 -6.57 0.91
CA GLY A 134 5.54 -6.52 -0.04
C GLY A 134 6.26 -5.18 0.02
N TRP A 135 7.56 -5.19 0.32
CA TRP A 135 8.35 -3.98 0.48
C TRP A 135 9.81 -4.17 0.11
N ASN A 136 10.28 -3.39 -0.87
CA ASN A 136 11.70 -3.32 -1.19
C ASN A 136 12.29 -2.01 -0.65
N LYS A 137 13.22 -2.08 0.32
CA LYS A 137 13.95 -0.91 0.81
C LYS A 137 14.71 -0.26 -0.35
N GLY A 138 14.67 1.07 -0.44
CA GLY A 138 15.39 1.81 -1.48
C GLY A 138 14.81 1.75 -2.89
N GLN A 139 13.69 1.07 -3.12
CA GLN A 139 13.08 0.96 -4.45
C GLN A 139 12.76 2.33 -5.09
N LYS A 140 12.51 3.35 -4.28
CA LYS A 140 12.26 4.72 -4.75
C LYS A 140 13.55 5.49 -5.04
N ASP A 141 14.64 5.13 -4.43
CA ASP A 141 15.92 5.85 -4.53
C ASP A 141 16.64 5.54 -5.83
N CYS A 142 16.47 4.31 -6.35
CA CYS A 142 17.08 3.83 -7.59
C CYS A 142 16.08 3.68 -8.75
N ALA A 143 14.83 4.15 -8.61
CA ALA A 143 13.82 3.97 -9.65
C ALA A 143 14.09 4.84 -10.88
N ASN A 144 14.65 4.25 -11.92
CA ASN A 144 14.82 4.91 -13.22
C ASN A 144 13.73 4.48 -14.22
N MET A 145 12.48 4.86 -13.92
CA MET A 145 11.31 4.57 -14.76
C MET A 145 10.95 5.72 -15.72
N GLY A 146 11.90 6.64 -15.95
CA GLY A 146 11.69 7.85 -16.72
C GLY A 146 11.04 9.00 -15.91
N LYS A 147 11.39 10.25 -16.26
CA LYS A 147 11.06 11.50 -15.51
C LYS A 147 9.60 11.63 -15.11
N LYS A 148 8.64 11.29 -15.98
CA LYS A 148 7.19 11.36 -15.70
C LYS A 148 6.73 10.30 -14.71
N THR A 149 7.27 9.08 -14.77
CA THR A 149 6.89 7.97 -13.90
C THR A 149 7.51 8.10 -12.52
N ASN A 150 8.79 8.49 -12.46
CA ASN A 150 9.48 8.79 -11.21
C ASN A 150 8.76 9.88 -10.40
N GLN A 151 8.34 10.97 -11.04
CA GLN A 151 7.57 12.02 -10.38
C GLN A 151 6.24 11.53 -9.80
N LYS A 152 5.59 10.57 -10.43
CA LYS A 152 4.33 9.97 -9.95
C LYS A 152 4.59 9.00 -8.79
N PHE A 153 5.63 8.19 -8.90
CA PHE A 153 5.97 7.13 -7.96
C PHE A 153 6.46 7.67 -6.61
N VAL A 154 7.38 8.64 -6.65
CA VAL A 154 8.00 9.22 -5.43
C VAL A 154 6.99 9.99 -4.57
N GLN A 155 5.93 10.55 -5.14
CA GLN A 155 5.03 11.45 -4.43
C GLN A 155 3.89 10.77 -3.64
N ILE A 156 3.64 9.48 -3.83
CA ILE A 156 2.71 8.72 -3.00
C ILE A 156 3.49 8.21 -1.77
N PRO A 157 3.11 8.60 -0.55
CA PRO A 157 3.88 8.25 0.64
C PRO A 157 3.56 6.81 1.09
N THR A 158 3.95 5.81 0.26
CA THR A 158 3.70 4.38 0.50
C THR A 158 4.35 3.88 1.79
N GLY A 159 5.54 4.37 2.15
CA GLY A 159 6.17 4.05 3.44
C GLY A 159 5.28 4.44 4.64
N ARG A 160 4.72 5.66 4.63
CA ARG A 160 3.78 6.08 5.68
C ARG A 160 2.51 5.23 5.72
N LEU A 161 2.04 4.74 4.56
CA LEU A 161 0.89 3.85 4.50
C LEU A 161 1.22 2.49 5.13
N LYS A 162 2.38 1.91 4.79
CA LYS A 162 2.90 0.69 5.39
C LYS A 162 3.01 0.82 6.93
N ASP A 163 3.69 1.88 7.40
CA ASP A 163 3.86 2.14 8.82
C ASP A 163 2.52 2.32 9.55
N ARG A 164 1.54 2.96 8.89
CA ARG A 164 0.19 3.12 9.47
C ARG A 164 -0.57 1.81 9.54
N ILE A 165 -0.42 0.92 8.56
CA ILE A 165 -0.99 -0.43 8.61
C ILE A 165 -0.33 -1.23 9.74
N ALA A 166 1.00 -1.20 9.86
CA ALA A 166 1.74 -1.87 10.93
C ALA A 166 1.28 -1.43 12.33
N GLN A 167 1.15 -0.11 12.56
CA GLN A 167 0.63 0.44 13.83
C GLN A 167 -0.78 -0.05 14.16
N LEU A 168 -1.66 -0.10 13.15
CA LEU A 168 -3.03 -0.58 13.36
C LEU A 168 -3.07 -2.10 13.56
N CYS A 169 -2.19 -2.86 12.90
CA CYS A 169 -2.02 -4.29 13.16
C CYS A 169 -1.65 -4.53 14.63
N GLU A 170 -0.63 -3.82 15.14
CA GLU A 170 -0.21 -3.89 16.54
C GLU A 170 -1.37 -3.56 17.48
N GLN A 171 -2.13 -2.50 17.21
CA GLN A 171 -3.28 -2.09 18.01
C GLN A 171 -4.35 -3.18 18.12
N HIS A 172 -4.53 -4.02 17.09
CA HIS A 172 -5.55 -5.06 17.03
C HIS A 172 -5.03 -6.48 17.24
N GLY A 173 -3.76 -6.67 17.65
CA GLY A 173 -3.16 -8.00 17.85
C GLY A 173 -2.97 -8.78 16.55
N ILE A 174 -2.88 -8.10 15.40
CA ILE A 174 -2.62 -8.70 14.08
C ILE A 174 -1.11 -8.71 13.85
N LYS A 175 -0.56 -9.87 13.46
CA LYS A 175 0.85 -9.99 13.09
C LYS A 175 1.14 -9.24 11.79
N PHE A 176 2.14 -8.34 11.78
CA PHE A 176 2.60 -7.64 10.59
C PHE A 176 3.97 -8.15 10.16
N VAL A 177 4.10 -8.54 8.89
CA VAL A 177 5.34 -9.09 8.31
C VAL A 177 5.69 -8.33 7.03
N GLU A 178 6.91 -7.82 6.94
CA GLU A 178 7.46 -7.29 5.68
C GLU A 178 8.22 -8.38 4.94
N THR A 179 8.07 -8.42 3.62
CA THR A 179 8.84 -9.31 2.76
C THR A 179 9.27 -8.61 1.48
N GLU A 180 10.39 -9.02 0.92
CA GLU A 180 10.81 -8.52 -0.38
C GLU A 180 9.83 -8.97 -1.48
N GLU A 181 9.61 -8.14 -2.51
CA GLU A 181 8.61 -8.38 -3.56
C GLU A 181 9.23 -8.70 -4.93
N SER A 182 10.55 -8.99 -4.99
CA SER A 182 11.24 -9.27 -6.24
C SER A 182 10.59 -10.42 -7.00
N TYR A 183 10.42 -10.23 -8.30
CA TYR A 183 9.82 -11.18 -9.23
C TYR A 183 8.34 -11.53 -8.98
N SER A 184 7.70 -11.05 -7.91
CA SER A 184 6.30 -11.33 -7.60
C SER A 184 5.34 -10.93 -8.74
N SER A 185 5.60 -9.81 -9.40
CA SER A 185 4.80 -9.32 -10.54
C SER A 185 5.08 -10.04 -11.87
N LYS A 186 6.16 -10.85 -11.93
CA LYS A 186 6.57 -11.59 -13.15
C LYS A 186 6.14 -13.04 -13.09
N ALA A 187 6.37 -13.72 -11.97
CA ALA A 187 6.03 -15.13 -11.77
C ALA A 187 4.52 -15.35 -11.79
N SER A 188 4.08 -16.48 -12.29
CA SER A 188 2.69 -16.91 -12.20
C SER A 188 2.45 -17.65 -10.90
N PHE A 189 1.51 -17.14 -10.09
CA PHE A 189 1.08 -17.82 -8.87
C PHE A 189 0.34 -19.12 -9.20
N VAL A 190 -0.58 -19.04 -10.17
CA VAL A 190 -1.45 -20.17 -10.56
C VAL A 190 -0.66 -21.31 -11.17
N ASP A 191 0.35 -21.02 -11.99
CA ASP A 191 1.21 -22.02 -12.61
C ASP A 191 2.33 -22.50 -11.67
N ARG A 192 2.38 -22.00 -10.42
CA ARG A 192 3.37 -22.35 -9.39
C ARG A 192 4.82 -22.11 -9.83
N ASP A 193 5.07 -21.05 -10.61
CA ASP A 193 6.42 -20.70 -11.04
C ASP A 193 7.39 -20.65 -9.85
N PHE A 194 8.64 -21.09 -10.06
CA PHE A 194 9.69 -20.79 -9.08
C PHE A 194 9.79 -19.27 -8.87
N LEU A 195 9.87 -18.84 -7.62
CA LEU A 195 9.89 -17.43 -7.24
C LEU A 195 11.27 -17.05 -6.69
N PRO A 196 12.15 -16.46 -7.52
CA PRO A 196 13.49 -16.11 -7.08
C PRO A 196 13.49 -15.06 -5.97
N THR A 197 14.52 -15.09 -5.12
CA THR A 197 14.89 -14.00 -4.22
C THR A 197 15.66 -12.92 -4.98
N PHE A 198 15.71 -11.71 -4.43
CA PHE A 198 16.51 -10.62 -5.02
C PHE A 198 18.00 -11.01 -5.08
N GLY A 199 18.60 -10.86 -6.24
CA GLY A 199 20.02 -11.24 -6.47
C GLY A 199 20.26 -12.72 -6.76
N GLU A 200 19.29 -13.61 -6.51
CA GLU A 200 19.43 -15.07 -6.64
C GLU A 200 18.61 -15.64 -7.81
N LYS A 201 18.41 -14.85 -8.84
CA LYS A 201 17.67 -15.32 -10.02
C LYS A 201 18.49 -16.35 -10.78
N PRO A 202 18.00 -17.60 -10.94
CA PRO A 202 18.71 -18.63 -11.71
C PRO A 202 18.93 -18.20 -13.15
N GLU A 203 20.07 -18.60 -13.73
CA GLU A 203 20.33 -18.42 -15.16
C GLU A 203 19.23 -19.08 -15.99
N GLY A 204 18.80 -18.44 -17.05
CA GLY A 204 17.73 -18.95 -17.92
C GLY A 204 16.32 -18.89 -17.32
N TRP A 205 16.12 -18.47 -16.05
CA TRP A 205 14.78 -18.40 -15.45
C TRP A 205 13.86 -17.46 -16.24
N LYS A 206 12.71 -17.98 -16.61
CA LYS A 206 11.61 -17.25 -17.24
C LYS A 206 10.30 -17.63 -16.56
N ALA A 207 9.40 -16.64 -16.40
CA ALA A 207 8.06 -16.92 -15.95
C ALA A 207 7.27 -17.69 -17.01
N SER A 208 6.42 -18.62 -16.59
CA SER A 208 5.57 -19.41 -17.48
C SER A 208 4.46 -18.58 -18.13
N GLY A 209 3.95 -17.59 -17.38
CA GLY A 209 2.96 -16.64 -17.85
C GLY A 209 3.57 -15.29 -18.26
N LYS A 210 2.73 -14.34 -18.67
CA LYS A 210 3.16 -12.99 -19.03
C LYS A 210 2.13 -11.91 -18.73
N ARG A 211 2.62 -10.73 -18.33
CA ARG A 211 1.80 -9.52 -18.24
C ARG A 211 1.49 -8.99 -19.63
N LEU A 212 0.20 -8.98 -20.02
CA LEU A 212 -0.22 -8.52 -21.35
C LEU A 212 -0.32 -7.01 -21.42
N LYS A 213 -0.89 -6.42 -20.36
CA LYS A 213 -1.03 -4.97 -20.17
C LYS A 213 -1.15 -4.66 -18.68
N ARG A 214 -1.22 -3.38 -18.34
CA ARG A 214 -1.46 -2.97 -16.96
C ARG A 214 -2.74 -3.62 -16.40
N GLY A 215 -2.65 -4.25 -15.24
CA GLY A 215 -3.74 -4.93 -14.55
C GLY A 215 -4.16 -6.28 -15.17
N LEU A 216 -3.51 -6.77 -16.23
CA LEU A 216 -3.86 -8.03 -16.88
C LEU A 216 -2.64 -8.93 -17.07
N TYR A 217 -2.73 -10.13 -16.53
CA TYR A 217 -1.72 -11.18 -16.63
C TYR A 217 -2.35 -12.42 -17.28
N ARG A 218 -1.62 -13.08 -18.17
CA ARG A 218 -2.00 -14.35 -18.79
C ARG A 218 -1.10 -15.46 -18.25
N THR A 219 -1.68 -16.49 -17.67
CA THR A 219 -1.00 -17.69 -17.17
C THR A 219 -0.52 -18.57 -18.32
N ALA A 220 0.31 -19.59 -18.03
CA ALA A 220 0.73 -20.57 -19.02
C ALA A 220 -0.45 -21.33 -19.64
N GLN A 221 -1.50 -21.57 -18.83
CA GLN A 221 -2.74 -22.24 -19.25
C GLN A 221 -3.68 -21.30 -20.05
N GLY A 222 -3.27 -20.06 -20.33
CA GLY A 222 -4.06 -19.10 -21.08
C GLY A 222 -5.09 -18.31 -20.27
N TRP A 223 -5.23 -18.56 -18.95
CA TRP A 223 -6.18 -17.83 -18.11
C TRP A 223 -5.79 -16.38 -17.93
N LEU A 224 -6.79 -15.52 -17.88
CA LEU A 224 -6.61 -14.09 -17.64
C LEU A 224 -6.93 -13.79 -16.17
N ILE A 225 -5.95 -13.23 -15.46
CA ILE A 225 -6.08 -12.82 -14.06
C ILE A 225 -5.62 -11.38 -13.87
N ASN A 226 -5.95 -10.77 -12.74
CA ASN A 226 -5.45 -9.44 -12.41
C ASN A 226 -3.96 -9.52 -12.06
N ALA A 227 -3.13 -8.69 -12.71
CA ALA A 227 -1.68 -8.73 -12.57
C ALA A 227 -1.20 -8.33 -11.17
N ASP A 228 -1.90 -7.40 -10.51
CA ASP A 228 -1.51 -6.93 -9.18
C ASP A 228 -2.01 -7.93 -8.10
N ALA A 229 -3.15 -8.61 -8.35
CA ALA A 229 -3.60 -9.74 -7.53
C ALA A 229 -2.64 -10.94 -7.62
N ASN A 230 -2.13 -11.25 -8.81
CA ASN A 230 -1.09 -12.25 -8.98
C ASN A 230 0.19 -11.90 -8.20
N GLY A 231 0.60 -10.61 -8.23
CA GLY A 231 1.72 -10.11 -7.42
C GLY A 231 1.49 -10.29 -5.92
N GLY A 232 0.32 -9.91 -5.42
CA GLY A 232 -0.05 -10.08 -4.01
C GLY A 232 -0.03 -11.55 -3.57
N ALA A 233 -0.55 -12.48 -4.38
CA ALA A 233 -0.50 -13.90 -4.09
C ALA A 233 0.94 -14.45 -4.05
N ASN A 234 1.82 -13.98 -4.92
CA ASN A 234 3.25 -14.32 -4.89
C ASN A 234 3.96 -13.73 -3.66
N ILE A 235 3.55 -12.56 -3.17
CA ILE A 235 4.06 -12.00 -1.91
C ILE A 235 3.69 -12.91 -0.73
N ALA A 236 2.44 -13.42 -0.66
CA ALA A 236 2.06 -14.42 0.32
C ALA A 236 2.95 -15.67 0.24
N ARG A 237 3.23 -16.14 -0.98
CA ARG A 237 4.03 -17.36 -1.21
C ARG A 237 5.48 -17.21 -0.72
N LYS A 238 6.08 -16.01 -0.76
CA LYS A 238 7.44 -15.78 -0.25
C LYS A 238 7.61 -16.10 1.24
N VAL A 239 6.57 -15.95 2.01
CA VAL A 239 6.61 -16.17 3.46
C VAL A 239 5.82 -17.40 3.90
N ALA A 240 5.13 -18.09 3.00
CA ALA A 240 4.21 -19.16 3.33
C ALA A 240 4.88 -20.30 4.10
N ILE A 241 6.05 -20.75 3.67
CA ILE A 241 6.81 -21.83 4.33
C ILE A 241 7.25 -21.37 5.73
N MET A 242 7.84 -20.18 5.83
CA MET A 242 8.35 -19.64 7.10
C MET A 242 7.23 -19.44 8.15
N LEU A 243 6.04 -19.07 7.69
CA LEU A 243 4.90 -18.78 8.56
C LEU A 243 3.91 -19.94 8.70
N GLY A 244 4.14 -21.09 8.03
CA GLY A 244 3.22 -22.22 8.04
C GLY A 244 1.85 -21.91 7.43
N LEU A 245 1.78 -21.04 6.39
CA LEU A 245 0.52 -20.61 5.79
C LEU A 245 0.08 -21.58 4.68
N ASP A 246 -1.15 -22.06 4.77
CA ASP A 246 -1.80 -22.71 3.65
C ASP A 246 -2.40 -21.67 2.69
N LEU A 247 -1.98 -21.71 1.43
CA LEU A 247 -2.44 -20.80 0.38
C LEU A 247 -3.47 -21.44 -0.55
N SER A 248 -3.93 -22.65 -0.30
CA SER A 248 -4.92 -23.36 -1.12
C SER A 248 -6.27 -22.63 -1.20
N GLY A 249 -6.57 -21.79 -0.19
CA GLY A 249 -7.74 -20.92 -0.18
C GLY A 249 -7.72 -19.77 -1.18
N ILE A 250 -6.58 -19.49 -1.84
CA ILE A 250 -6.51 -18.46 -2.90
C ILE A 250 -6.98 -19.08 -4.22
N SER A 251 -8.19 -18.75 -4.61
CA SER A 251 -8.80 -19.26 -5.84
C SER A 251 -8.45 -18.42 -7.07
N ARG A 252 -8.67 -18.98 -8.26
CA ARG A 252 -8.60 -18.23 -9.52
C ARG A 252 -9.61 -17.08 -9.55
N GLY A 253 -10.77 -17.23 -8.92
CA GLY A 253 -11.79 -16.20 -8.80
C GLY A 253 -11.25 -14.96 -8.08
N ASP A 254 -10.55 -15.15 -6.94
CA ASP A 254 -9.93 -14.07 -6.18
C ASP A 254 -8.87 -13.32 -7.00
N LEU A 255 -8.12 -14.04 -7.83
CA LEU A 255 -7.11 -13.44 -8.69
C LEU A 255 -7.71 -12.72 -9.92
N SER A 256 -8.90 -13.10 -10.38
CA SER A 256 -9.49 -12.55 -11.61
C SER A 256 -10.35 -11.33 -11.35
N ALA A 257 -11.07 -11.28 -10.24
CA ALA A 257 -12.11 -10.29 -9.96
C ALA A 257 -12.00 -9.68 -8.54
N PRO A 258 -10.86 -9.07 -8.16
CA PRO A 258 -10.74 -8.43 -6.86
C PRO A 258 -11.75 -7.29 -6.69
N LEU A 259 -12.36 -7.18 -5.50
CA LEU A 259 -13.32 -6.14 -5.16
C LEU A 259 -12.65 -4.75 -5.20
N ARG A 260 -13.21 -3.80 -5.92
CA ARG A 260 -12.68 -2.44 -5.98
C ARG A 260 -13.26 -1.55 -4.89
N LEU A 261 -12.38 -1.04 -4.04
CA LEU A 261 -12.70 -0.14 -2.93
C LEU A 261 -12.26 1.28 -3.27
N LYS A 262 -13.17 2.25 -3.14
CA LYS A 262 -12.86 3.68 -3.26
C LYS A 262 -12.48 4.24 -1.88
N LEU A 263 -11.55 5.19 -1.84
CA LEU A 263 -11.17 5.90 -0.61
C LEU A 263 -12.17 6.99 -0.24
N TRP A 264 -12.83 7.56 -1.23
CA TRP A 264 -13.91 8.53 -1.10
C TRP A 264 -15.10 8.03 -1.90
N SER A 265 -16.22 7.99 -1.26
CA SER A 265 -17.55 7.81 -1.87
C SER A 265 -18.08 9.16 -2.34
#